data_3289ba1e9d44f69e8a3b71b2e106dc47
#
_entry.id   3289ba1e9d44f69e8a3b71b2e106dc47
#
_cell.length_a   1.000
_cell.length_b   1.000
_cell.length_c   1.000
_cell.angle_alpha   90.00
_cell.angle_beta   90.00
_cell.angle_gamma   90.00
#
_symmetry.space_group_name_H-M   'P 1'
#
loop_
_entity.id
_entity.type
_entity.pdbx_description
1 polymer ?
#
loop_
_entity_poly.entity_id
_entity_poly.type
_entity_poly.pdbx_seq_one_letter_code
_entity_poly.pdbx_strand_id
1 'polypeptide(L)'
;IATNLMSNLRTLMNDCTKGAGGVDTSPDAIFTTQTVHEGLEALLFPMVRYQPNPGGGADAGIETLKFKGASIMWDVKCTSGELHAVNSAHIGMFVHKDANFAMADGGFQRPTNQDAFLTQILAQLNLVTNNRRKGGKLSGLT
;
A
#
# COMPACT_ATOMS: atom_id res chain seq x y z
N ILE A 1 5.66 -19.80 7.96
CA ILE A 1 4.92 -19.12 6.87
C ILE A 1 4.39 -20.19 5.94
N ALA A 2 3.08 -20.23 5.81
CA ALA A 2 2.32 -21.37 5.33
C ALA A 2 2.75 -21.82 3.92
N THR A 3 2.88 -23.12 3.75
CA THR A 3 3.10 -23.80 2.46
C THR A 3 2.11 -23.36 1.36
N ASN A 4 1.01 -22.74 1.76
CA ASN A 4 -0.06 -22.28 0.88
C ASN A 4 -0.07 -20.77 0.60
N LEU A 5 0.91 -19.99 1.10
CA LEU A 5 0.93 -18.54 0.95
C LEU A 5 0.85 -18.11 -0.52
N MET A 6 1.65 -18.72 -1.38
CA MET A 6 1.66 -18.42 -2.82
C MET A 6 0.35 -18.81 -3.52
N SER A 7 -0.28 -19.92 -3.10
CA SER A 7 -1.58 -20.34 -3.61
C SER A 7 -2.68 -19.36 -3.20
N ASN A 8 -2.70 -18.99 -1.93
CA ASN A 8 -3.68 -18.05 -1.37
C ASN A 8 -3.52 -16.65 -1.98
N LEU A 9 -2.28 -16.18 -2.15
CA LEU A 9 -2.01 -14.91 -2.81
C LEU A 9 -2.49 -14.90 -4.26
N ARG A 10 -2.26 -16.01 -4.99
CA ARG A 10 -2.75 -16.17 -6.36
C ARG A 10 -4.27 -16.14 -6.43
N THR A 11 -4.93 -16.82 -5.51
CA THR A 11 -6.40 -16.83 -5.41
C THR A 11 -6.93 -15.43 -5.10
N LEU A 12 -6.37 -14.74 -4.12
CA LEU A 12 -6.73 -13.37 -3.77
C LEU A 12 -6.64 -12.43 -4.98
N MET A 13 -5.50 -12.45 -5.68
CA MET A 13 -5.29 -11.60 -6.86
C MET A 13 -6.30 -11.91 -7.97
N ASN A 14 -6.61 -13.18 -8.20
CA ASN A 14 -7.60 -13.58 -9.20
C ASN A 14 -9.01 -13.15 -8.79
N ASP A 15 -9.37 -13.25 -7.51
CA ASP A 15 -10.69 -12.86 -7.01
C ASP A 15 -10.89 -11.34 -7.10
N CYS A 16 -9.85 -10.57 -6.84
CA CYS A 16 -9.88 -9.11 -7.01
C CYS A 16 -10.02 -8.67 -8.48
N THR A 17 -9.59 -9.50 -9.43
CA THR A 17 -9.72 -9.21 -10.88
C THR A 17 -11.04 -9.66 -11.48
N LYS A 18 -11.76 -10.56 -10.85
CA LYS A 18 -13.05 -11.07 -11.38
C LYS A 18 -14.06 -9.96 -11.63
N GLY A 19 -14.78 -10.10 -12.75
CA GLY A 19 -15.89 -9.20 -13.11
C GLY A 19 -15.47 -7.82 -13.59
N ALA A 20 -14.22 -7.68 -14.01
CA ALA A 20 -13.71 -6.44 -14.55
C ALA A 20 -13.05 -6.71 -15.91
N GLY A 21 -13.57 -6.10 -16.93
CA GLY A 21 -12.91 -6.06 -18.24
C GLY A 21 -11.91 -4.90 -18.29
N GLY A 22 -10.64 -5.19 -18.52
CA GLY A 22 -9.62 -4.17 -18.71
C GLY A 22 -8.36 -4.32 -17.82
N VAL A 23 -7.35 -3.56 -18.15
CA VAL A 23 -5.99 -3.64 -17.55
C VAL A 23 -5.97 -3.09 -16.12
N ASP A 24 -6.86 -2.14 -15.79
CA ASP A 24 -6.90 -1.42 -14.51
C ASP A 24 -7.70 -2.13 -13.42
N THR A 25 -7.86 -3.43 -13.54
CA THR A 25 -8.80 -4.18 -12.68
C THR A 25 -8.12 -5.02 -11.63
N SER A 26 -6.84 -5.30 -11.78
CA SER A 26 -6.04 -6.04 -10.79
C SER A 26 -5.44 -5.10 -9.75
N PRO A 27 -5.23 -5.58 -8.51
CA PRO A 27 -4.41 -4.85 -7.55
C PRO A 27 -3.02 -4.55 -8.13
N ASP A 28 -2.52 -3.35 -7.86
CA ASP A 28 -1.22 -2.85 -8.30
C ASP A 28 -0.19 -2.76 -7.17
N ALA A 29 -0.66 -2.74 -5.93
CA ALA A 29 0.17 -2.68 -4.75
C ALA A 29 -0.25 -3.72 -3.71
N ILE A 30 0.73 -4.31 -3.04
CA ILE A 30 0.55 -5.25 -1.95
C ILE A 30 1.34 -4.74 -0.75
N PHE A 31 0.65 -4.53 0.37
CA PHE A 31 1.24 -4.11 1.63
C PHE A 31 1.21 -5.25 2.63
N THR A 32 2.31 -5.46 3.33
CA THR A 32 2.41 -6.52 4.33
C THR A 32 3.38 -6.13 5.45
N THR A 33 3.54 -6.99 6.43
CA THR A 33 4.56 -6.82 7.47
C THR A 33 5.93 -7.28 6.97
N GLN A 34 7.00 -6.79 7.60
CA GLN A 34 8.37 -7.17 7.29
C GLN A 34 8.56 -8.69 7.30
N THR A 35 8.07 -9.39 8.32
CA THR A 35 8.22 -10.86 8.46
C THR A 35 7.59 -11.62 7.28
N VAL A 36 6.41 -11.19 6.84
CA VAL A 36 5.74 -11.82 5.68
C VAL A 36 6.46 -11.48 4.39
N HIS A 37 6.98 -10.26 4.26
CA HIS A 37 7.77 -9.85 3.11
C HIS A 37 9.04 -10.68 2.96
N GLU A 38 9.82 -10.83 4.03
CA GLU A 38 11.03 -11.67 4.06
C GLU A 38 10.71 -13.13 3.72
N GLY A 39 9.59 -13.64 4.21
CA GLY A 39 9.13 -14.98 3.88
C GLY A 39 8.73 -15.14 2.41
N LEU A 40 8.11 -14.13 1.81
CA LEU A 40 7.82 -14.11 0.38
C LEU A 40 9.09 -14.02 -0.46
N GLU A 41 10.04 -13.20 -0.03
CA GLU A 41 11.35 -13.07 -0.65
C GLU A 41 12.07 -14.42 -0.67
N ALA A 42 12.14 -15.12 0.46
CA ALA A 42 12.75 -16.44 0.56
C ALA A 42 12.08 -17.50 -0.34
N LEU A 43 10.75 -17.39 -0.56
CA LEU A 43 10.01 -18.29 -1.44
C LEU A 43 10.21 -17.97 -2.92
N LEU A 44 10.40 -16.71 -3.27
CA LEU A 44 10.53 -16.25 -4.65
C LEU A 44 11.98 -16.25 -5.13
N PHE A 45 12.93 -16.06 -4.23
CA PHE A 45 14.36 -16.01 -4.54
C PHE A 45 14.87 -17.20 -5.39
N PRO A 46 14.51 -18.47 -5.10
CA PRO A 46 14.94 -19.61 -5.93
C PRO A 46 14.38 -19.59 -7.35
N MET A 47 13.33 -18.80 -7.60
CA MET A 47 12.66 -18.71 -8.90
C MET A 47 13.18 -17.57 -9.76
N VAL A 48 13.97 -16.66 -9.17
CA VAL A 48 14.58 -15.54 -9.90
C VAL A 48 15.72 -16.08 -10.76
N ARG A 49 15.52 -16.13 -12.08
CA ARG A 49 16.61 -16.37 -13.01
C ARG A 49 17.43 -15.09 -13.13
N TYR A 50 18.70 -15.17 -12.73
CA TYR A 50 19.66 -14.11 -13.06
C TYR A 50 19.82 -14.07 -14.59
N GLN A 51 19.22 -13.11 -15.24
CA GLN A 51 19.61 -12.74 -16.59
C GLN A 51 20.82 -11.80 -16.47
N PRO A 52 21.99 -12.20 -16.94
CA PRO A 52 23.10 -11.26 -17.01
C PRO A 52 22.69 -10.13 -17.96
N ASN A 53 22.59 -8.93 -17.42
CA ASN A 53 22.36 -7.75 -18.22
C ASN A 53 23.58 -7.54 -19.15
N PRO A 54 23.40 -7.35 -20.47
CA PRO A 54 24.52 -7.14 -21.41
C PRO A 54 25.42 -5.94 -21.08
N GLY A 55 25.06 -5.14 -20.11
CA GLY A 55 25.82 -3.98 -19.61
C GLY A 55 26.81 -4.23 -18.47
N GLY A 56 27.02 -5.48 -18.04
CA GLY A 56 28.17 -5.89 -17.21
C GLY A 56 28.18 -5.41 -15.76
N GLY A 57 27.08 -4.94 -15.19
CA GLY A 57 26.93 -4.69 -13.74
C GLY A 57 26.16 -5.86 -13.11
N ALA A 58 26.76 -6.57 -12.17
CA ALA A 58 26.00 -7.45 -11.28
C ALA A 58 25.08 -6.55 -10.45
N ASP A 59 23.84 -6.38 -10.87
CA ASP A 59 22.82 -5.72 -10.08
C ASP A 59 22.40 -6.66 -8.96
N ALA A 60 23.14 -6.62 -7.86
CA ALA A 60 22.80 -7.28 -6.61
C ALA A 60 21.74 -6.50 -5.83
N GLY A 61 21.19 -5.44 -6.44
CA GLY A 61 20.04 -4.70 -5.91
C GLY A 61 18.81 -5.58 -5.96
N ILE A 62 18.20 -5.80 -4.81
CA ILE A 62 16.89 -6.45 -4.73
C ILE A 62 15.89 -5.51 -5.41
N GLU A 63 15.59 -5.81 -6.64
CA GLU A 63 14.53 -5.15 -7.36
C GLU A 63 13.21 -5.38 -6.60
N THR A 64 12.35 -4.39 -6.57
CA THR A 64 11.05 -4.45 -5.89
C THR A 64 10.36 -5.78 -6.18
N LEU A 65 10.05 -6.52 -5.12
CA LEU A 65 9.38 -7.81 -5.23
C LEU A 65 8.04 -7.61 -5.94
N LYS A 66 7.82 -8.30 -7.05
CA LYS A 66 6.59 -8.17 -7.85
C LYS A 66 5.86 -9.50 -7.96
N PHE A 67 4.55 -9.46 -7.79
CA PHE A 67 3.69 -10.62 -8.01
C PHE A 67 2.52 -10.23 -8.93
N LYS A 68 2.40 -10.88 -10.09
CA LYS A 68 1.38 -10.58 -11.11
C LYS A 68 1.25 -9.09 -11.48
N GLY A 69 2.38 -8.38 -11.53
CA GLY A 69 2.40 -6.95 -11.84
C GLY A 69 2.24 -6.03 -10.63
N ALA A 70 1.75 -6.53 -9.50
CA ALA A 70 1.66 -5.78 -8.25
C ALA A 70 3.02 -5.73 -7.54
N SER A 71 3.39 -4.55 -7.08
CA SER A 71 4.58 -4.36 -6.24
C SER A 71 4.30 -4.77 -4.80
N ILE A 72 5.17 -5.56 -4.20
CA ILE A 72 5.06 -5.98 -2.81
C ILE A 72 5.95 -5.08 -1.96
N MET A 73 5.34 -4.42 -0.98
CA MET A 73 6.00 -3.51 -0.06
C MET A 73 5.66 -3.90 1.38
N TRP A 74 6.58 -3.66 2.29
CA TRP A 74 6.31 -3.84 3.71
C TRP A 74 6.14 -2.48 4.40
N ASP A 75 5.29 -2.45 5.42
CA ASP A 75 5.04 -1.28 6.24
C ASP A 75 4.98 -1.68 7.72
N VAL A 76 5.67 -0.92 8.55
CA VAL A 76 5.71 -1.12 10.02
C VAL A 76 4.32 -0.99 10.64
N LYS A 77 3.43 -0.21 10.01
CA LYS A 77 2.05 0.00 10.49
C LYS A 77 1.08 -1.09 10.06
N CYS A 78 1.50 -2.00 9.18
CA CYS A 78 0.65 -3.11 8.77
C CYS A 78 0.41 -4.06 9.95
N THR A 79 -0.82 -4.54 10.07
CA THR A 79 -1.18 -5.50 11.11
C THR A 79 -0.39 -6.81 10.95
N SER A 80 0.14 -7.33 12.06
CA SER A 80 0.92 -8.56 12.06
C SER A 80 0.14 -9.73 11.45
N GLY A 81 0.79 -10.47 10.56
CA GLY A 81 0.19 -11.62 9.89
C GLY A 81 -0.88 -11.27 8.85
N GLU A 82 -0.93 -10.03 8.40
CA GLU A 82 -1.85 -9.60 7.35
C GLU A 82 -1.11 -9.14 6.09
N LEU A 83 -1.79 -9.30 4.97
CA LEU A 83 -1.38 -8.84 3.66
C LEU A 83 -2.57 -8.18 2.98
N HIS A 84 -2.39 -6.96 2.52
CA HIS A 84 -3.40 -6.15 1.87
C HIS A 84 -3.06 -5.96 0.40
N ALA A 85 -3.92 -6.43 -0.49
CA ALA A 85 -3.85 -6.15 -1.92
C ALA A 85 -4.75 -4.94 -2.22
N VAL A 86 -4.18 -3.93 -2.85
CA VAL A 86 -4.78 -2.62 -3.08
C VAL A 86 -4.74 -2.29 -4.56
N ASN A 87 -5.81 -1.68 -5.06
CA ASN A 87 -5.88 -1.12 -6.39
C ASN A 87 -5.95 0.40 -6.30
N SER A 88 -4.90 1.08 -6.73
CA SER A 88 -4.78 2.54 -6.63
C SER A 88 -5.83 3.29 -7.43
N ALA A 89 -6.29 2.72 -8.56
CA ALA A 89 -7.33 3.33 -9.39
C ALA A 89 -8.70 3.43 -8.70
N HIS A 90 -8.90 2.63 -7.64
CA HIS A 90 -10.15 2.57 -6.89
C HIS A 90 -10.07 3.20 -5.49
N ILE A 91 -8.95 3.83 -5.17
CA ILE A 91 -8.76 4.57 -3.92
C ILE A 91 -8.70 6.05 -4.22
N GLY A 92 -9.46 6.82 -3.49
CA GLY A 92 -9.47 8.27 -3.56
C GLY A 92 -9.39 8.89 -2.17
N MET A 93 -8.81 10.07 -2.11
CA MET A 93 -8.81 10.88 -0.90
C MET A 93 -9.88 11.96 -1.03
N PHE A 94 -10.86 11.95 -0.13
CA PHE A 94 -11.87 12.98 -0.02
C PHE A 94 -11.41 14.01 1.00
N VAL A 95 -11.39 15.26 0.60
CA VAL A 95 -10.98 16.38 1.43
C VAL A 95 -12.18 17.31 1.61
N HIS A 96 -12.44 17.73 2.84
CA HIS A 96 -13.50 18.71 3.11
C HIS A 96 -13.17 20.06 2.47
N LYS A 97 -14.15 20.65 1.78
CA LYS A 97 -13.95 21.87 1.00
C LYS A 97 -13.38 23.02 1.83
N ASP A 98 -13.91 23.20 3.06
CA ASP A 98 -13.56 24.34 3.93
C ASP A 98 -12.48 24.00 4.96
N ALA A 99 -11.96 22.77 4.96
CA ALA A 99 -10.93 22.31 5.89
C ALA A 99 -9.78 21.58 5.15
N ASN A 100 -9.32 22.16 4.05
CA ASN A 100 -8.15 21.69 3.31
C ASN A 100 -6.95 22.57 3.66
N PHE A 101 -6.27 22.27 4.75
CA PHE A 101 -5.18 23.08 5.28
C PHE A 101 -5.59 24.54 5.44
N ALA A 102 -6.84 24.77 5.83
CA ALA A 102 -7.39 26.10 6.06
C ALA A 102 -7.04 26.59 7.48
N MET A 103 -6.83 27.89 7.64
CA MET A 103 -6.73 28.47 8.96
C MET A 103 -8.09 28.41 9.67
N ALA A 104 -8.09 28.04 10.94
CA ALA A 104 -9.30 28.10 11.76
C ALA A 104 -9.88 29.51 11.82
N ASP A 105 -11.19 29.60 12.03
CA ASP A 105 -11.88 30.89 12.18
C ASP A 105 -11.20 31.74 13.26
N GLY A 106 -10.84 32.97 12.87
CA GLY A 106 -10.10 33.91 13.72
C GLY A 106 -8.65 34.16 13.32
N GLY A 107 -8.11 33.37 12.39
CA GLY A 107 -6.73 33.56 11.88
C GLY A 107 -5.69 33.48 13.00
N PHE A 108 -4.80 34.47 13.05
CA PHE A 108 -3.81 34.59 14.13
C PHE A 108 -4.45 35.14 15.41
N GLN A 109 -4.44 34.36 16.48
CA GLN A 109 -4.92 34.73 17.79
C GLN A 109 -3.75 35.03 18.71
N ARG A 110 -3.91 36.05 19.57
CA ARG A 110 -2.92 36.42 20.59
C ARG A 110 -3.36 35.84 21.93
N PRO A 111 -2.63 34.88 22.52
CA PRO A 111 -2.95 34.39 23.86
C PRO A 111 -2.79 35.51 24.91
N THR A 112 -3.61 35.47 25.93
CA THR A 112 -3.65 36.53 27.00
C THR A 112 -2.35 36.55 27.81
N ASN A 113 -1.60 35.45 27.87
CA ASN A 113 -0.44 35.30 28.75
C ASN A 113 0.88 35.24 28.05
N GLN A 114 0.93 35.43 26.72
CA GLN A 114 2.18 35.30 25.94
C GLN A 114 2.19 36.34 24.82
N ASP A 115 3.36 36.91 24.57
CA ASP A 115 3.61 37.73 23.37
C ASP A 115 3.93 36.86 22.16
N ALA A 116 2.94 36.07 21.74
CA ALA A 116 3.02 35.15 20.62
C ALA A 116 1.74 35.21 19.77
N PHE A 117 1.86 34.81 18.51
CA PHE A 117 0.71 34.59 17.65
C PHE A 117 0.50 33.08 17.47
N LEU A 118 -0.73 32.63 17.72
CA LEU A 118 -1.16 31.26 17.54
C LEU A 118 -2.16 31.18 16.39
N THR A 119 -2.00 30.18 15.54
CA THR A 119 -3.02 29.81 14.56
C THR A 119 -3.16 28.30 14.50
N GLN A 120 -4.36 27.82 14.18
CA GLN A 120 -4.62 26.40 13.96
C GLN A 120 -4.86 26.18 12.47
N ILE A 121 -4.17 25.18 11.92
CA ILE A 121 -4.41 24.73 10.55
C ILE A 121 -5.25 23.47 10.63
N LEU A 122 -6.41 23.50 9.96
CA LEU A 122 -7.38 22.41 9.92
C LEU A 122 -7.24 21.65 8.61
N ALA A 123 -7.13 20.33 8.71
CA ALA A 123 -7.23 19.44 7.57
C ALA A 123 -8.20 18.30 7.93
N GLN A 124 -9.30 18.19 7.18
CA GLN A 124 -10.26 17.09 7.30
C GLN A 124 -10.25 16.31 6.00
N LEU A 125 -9.72 15.11 6.07
CA LEU A 125 -9.57 14.22 4.91
C LEU A 125 -9.95 12.80 5.31
N ASN A 126 -10.41 12.03 4.33
CA ASN A 126 -10.71 10.62 4.51
C ASN A 126 -10.29 9.82 3.27
N LEU A 127 -9.78 8.63 3.49
CA LEU A 127 -9.44 7.69 2.42
C LEU A 127 -10.67 6.82 2.12
N VAL A 128 -11.08 6.78 0.85
CA VAL A 128 -12.30 6.09 0.42
C VAL A 128 -11.99 5.18 -0.77
N THR A 129 -12.62 4.03 -0.80
CA THR A 129 -12.63 3.17 -1.98
C THR A 129 -14.01 3.20 -2.63
N ASN A 130 -14.02 3.35 -3.95
CA ASN A 130 -15.25 3.30 -4.75
C ASN A 130 -15.65 1.86 -5.11
N ASN A 131 -14.73 0.90 -5.01
CA ASN A 131 -15.00 -0.49 -5.32
C ASN A 131 -14.24 -1.45 -4.40
N ARG A 132 -14.90 -1.89 -3.33
CA ARG A 132 -14.31 -2.81 -2.34
C ARG A 132 -13.88 -4.16 -2.91
N ARG A 133 -14.46 -4.59 -4.04
CA ARG A 133 -14.13 -5.86 -4.66
C ARG A 133 -12.75 -5.89 -5.31
N LYS A 134 -12.19 -4.71 -5.61
CA LYS A 134 -10.88 -4.56 -6.26
C LYS A 134 -9.69 -4.54 -5.31
N GLY A 135 -9.97 -4.57 -4.03
CA GLY A 135 -8.98 -4.80 -2.98
C GLY A 135 -9.28 -6.07 -2.21
N GLY A 136 -8.30 -6.61 -1.54
CA GLY A 136 -8.46 -7.82 -0.74
C GLY A 136 -7.45 -7.92 0.39
N LYS A 137 -7.76 -8.79 1.34
CA LYS A 137 -6.94 -9.03 2.51
C LYS A 137 -6.72 -10.53 2.71
N LEU A 138 -5.49 -10.93 2.98
CA LEU A 138 -5.15 -12.22 3.58
C LEU A 138 -4.79 -12.01 5.05
N SER A 139 -5.23 -12.89 5.91
CA SER A 139 -4.94 -12.88 7.35
C SER A 139 -4.48 -14.27 7.80
N GLY A 140 -3.84 -14.34 8.98
CA GLY A 140 -3.33 -15.59 9.52
C GLY A 140 -2.01 -16.04 8.89
N LEU A 141 -1.20 -15.11 8.43
CA LEU A 141 0.13 -15.34 7.88
C LEU A 141 1.16 -15.28 9.03
N THR A 142 1.31 -16.38 9.76
CA THR A 142 2.30 -16.52 10.87
C THR A 142 3.38 -17.52 10.54
#